data_030bd4fc34cf082e09a0142ce06f8ab0
#
_entry.id   030bd4fc34cf082e09a0142ce06f8ab0
#
_cell.length_a   1.000
_cell.length_b   1.000
_cell.length_c   1.000
_cell.angle_alpha   90.00
_cell.angle_beta   90.00
_cell.angle_gamma   90.00
#
_symmetry.space_group_name_H-M   'P 1'
#
loop_
_entity.id
_entity.type
_entity.pdbx_description
1 polymer ?
#
loop_
_entity_poly.entity_id
_entity_poly.type
_entity_poly.pdbx_seq_one_letter_code
_entity_poly.pdbx_strand_id
1 'polypeptide(L)'
;MALIKPPKKPFPNYKWRWATFQPTESLNEPPVFLGVLRVFNQFQNYAPSSEEVMNGLAIVQAETNSKVDLVRTQDRNLVRNSGQYWKALGLLEEAHGKILVSPFGELLATGRITQVEFATTVVKTLELPNKRIVDDTADWDAIGLKIKPLELILDVLAKISEKYGSNEAYVTPLELVKIIIPLAGIKSPLENYADAIIQHRQGKIDISTWPDCAPSSNDKRIAREFLLFLSNYGFCNSIQTARGNINEKYFLASISREEVVELHKLKFVQQELDKVVRTIRETQIPANVERKRVSREVLERPFQNIFRKNILAAFNATCIVTGVSIENVLEASHIIDVKYHGSDKVENGLCLRSDIHQLFDSRHLRLLPTGEII
;
A
#
# COMPACT_ATOMS: atom_id res chain seq x y z
N MET A 1 -14.02 -8.31 -31.48
CA MET A 1 -13.12 -7.39 -30.74
C MET A 1 -11.91 -7.11 -31.63
N ALA A 2 -11.57 -5.85 -31.87
CA ALA A 2 -10.38 -5.49 -32.67
C ALA A 2 -9.11 -5.86 -31.90
N LEU A 3 -8.05 -6.26 -32.62
CA LEU A 3 -6.76 -6.52 -32.03
C LEU A 3 -6.10 -5.22 -31.55
N ILE A 4 -5.61 -5.22 -30.31
CA ILE A 4 -4.87 -4.06 -29.78
C ILE A 4 -3.50 -4.04 -30.42
N LYS A 5 -3.15 -2.90 -31.02
CA LYS A 5 -1.87 -2.71 -31.70
C LYS A 5 -0.76 -2.30 -30.71
N PRO A 6 0.50 -2.66 -30.99
CA PRO A 6 1.64 -2.20 -30.18
C PRO A 6 1.65 -0.68 -30.05
N PRO A 7 1.69 -0.12 -28.84
CA PRO A 7 1.84 1.31 -28.64
C PRO A 7 3.27 1.76 -28.96
N LYS A 8 3.49 3.07 -29.15
CA LYS A 8 4.84 3.65 -29.19
C LYS A 8 5.17 4.21 -27.80
N LYS A 9 6.45 4.15 -27.42
CA LYS A 9 6.90 4.88 -26.22
C LYS A 9 6.66 6.36 -26.41
N PRO A 10 6.18 7.09 -25.39
CA PRO A 10 6.02 8.54 -25.46
C PRO A 10 7.36 9.26 -25.61
N PHE A 11 8.43 8.69 -25.06
CA PHE A 11 9.83 9.13 -25.22
C PHE A 11 10.80 7.94 -25.02
N PRO A 12 12.07 8.02 -25.45
CA PRO A 12 12.98 6.87 -25.51
C PRO A 12 13.20 6.16 -24.16
N ASN A 13 13.38 6.94 -23.08
CA ASN A 13 13.67 6.42 -21.75
C ASN A 13 12.41 6.20 -20.89
N TYR A 14 11.23 6.15 -21.49
CA TYR A 14 9.98 5.97 -20.77
C TYR A 14 9.94 4.66 -19.99
N LYS A 15 9.77 4.79 -18.68
CA LYS A 15 9.62 3.70 -17.71
C LYS A 15 8.99 4.21 -16.41
N TRP A 16 8.42 3.30 -15.63
CA TRP A 16 7.87 3.66 -14.33
C TRP A 16 8.94 3.49 -13.25
N ARG A 17 9.13 4.54 -12.48
CA ARG A 17 9.97 4.56 -11.28
C ARG A 17 9.33 5.42 -10.23
N TRP A 18 9.16 4.91 -9.03
CA TRP A 18 8.77 5.73 -7.90
C TRP A 18 9.95 6.04 -6.98
N ALA A 19 11.05 5.33 -7.15
CA ALA A 19 12.33 5.54 -6.47
C ALA A 19 13.49 5.36 -7.44
N THR A 20 14.59 6.10 -7.23
CA THR A 20 15.81 5.98 -8.05
C THR A 20 16.49 4.64 -7.78
N PHE A 21 16.52 4.24 -6.49
CA PHE A 21 17.05 2.95 -6.07
C PHE A 21 15.90 2.10 -5.54
N GLN A 22 15.95 0.82 -5.85
CA GLN A 22 14.99 -0.14 -5.40
C GLN A 22 15.23 -0.47 -3.92
N PRO A 23 14.20 -0.49 -3.07
CA PRO A 23 14.29 -1.19 -1.81
C PRO A 23 14.53 -2.67 -2.08
N THR A 24 15.31 -3.30 -1.26
CA THR A 24 15.37 -4.76 -1.28
C THR A 24 14.01 -5.30 -0.84
N GLU A 25 13.57 -6.43 -1.39
CA GLU A 25 12.23 -6.98 -1.19
C GLU A 25 11.77 -7.05 0.27
N SER A 26 12.71 -7.30 1.21
CA SER A 26 12.35 -7.34 2.63
C SER A 26 12.09 -5.96 3.25
N LEU A 27 12.55 -4.87 2.65
CA LEU A 27 12.32 -3.51 3.17
C LEU A 27 10.90 -3.02 2.90
N ASN A 28 10.21 -3.55 1.91
CA ASN A 28 8.83 -3.21 1.61
C ASN A 28 7.82 -4.10 2.35
N GLU A 29 8.27 -5.12 3.06
CA GLU A 29 7.42 -5.88 3.97
C GLU A 29 6.93 -4.98 5.09
N PRO A 30 5.60 -4.85 5.33
CA PRO A 30 5.05 -3.88 6.26
C PRO A 30 5.66 -3.86 7.67
N PRO A 31 5.98 -5.01 8.31
CA PRO A 31 6.65 -5.01 9.61
C PRO A 31 8.02 -4.33 9.60
N VAL A 32 8.84 -4.62 8.60
CA VAL A 32 10.17 -4.03 8.45
C VAL A 32 10.05 -2.55 8.11
N PHE A 33 9.20 -2.24 7.12
CA PHE A 33 8.98 -0.89 6.64
C PHE A 33 8.53 0.06 7.76
N LEU A 34 7.55 -0.35 8.56
CA LEU A 34 7.02 0.44 9.67
C LEU A 34 7.98 0.47 10.87
N GLY A 35 8.65 -0.64 11.16
CA GLY A 35 9.66 -0.70 12.21
C GLY A 35 10.77 0.33 11.96
N VAL A 36 11.30 0.37 10.75
CA VAL A 36 12.30 1.36 10.34
C VAL A 36 11.77 2.80 10.45
N LEU A 37 10.53 3.05 9.98
CA LEU A 37 9.91 4.37 10.09
C LEU A 37 9.75 4.81 11.55
N ARG A 38 9.41 3.90 12.45
CA ARG A 38 9.30 4.19 13.89
C ARG A 38 10.64 4.57 14.52
N VAL A 39 11.72 3.86 14.15
CA VAL A 39 13.08 4.23 14.55
C VAL A 39 13.43 5.63 14.04
N PHE A 40 13.14 5.92 12.78
CA PHE A 40 13.39 7.25 12.23
C PHE A 40 12.57 8.35 12.93
N ASN A 41 11.34 8.06 13.28
CA ASN A 41 10.48 9.00 14.01
C ASN A 41 10.96 9.23 15.45
N GLN A 42 11.48 8.21 16.11
CA GLN A 42 12.04 8.33 17.46
C GLN A 42 13.32 9.15 17.48
N PHE A 43 14.16 9.01 16.46
CA PHE A 43 15.47 9.65 16.37
C PHE A 43 15.53 10.73 15.28
N GLN A 44 14.49 11.57 15.21
CA GLN A 44 14.49 12.73 14.31
C GLN A 44 15.66 13.67 14.64
N ASN A 45 16.25 14.27 13.61
CA ASN A 45 17.43 15.13 13.64
C ASN A 45 18.76 14.44 13.99
N TYR A 46 18.75 13.13 14.23
CA TYR A 46 19.99 12.36 14.37
C TYR A 46 20.57 12.02 12.99
N ALA A 47 21.89 11.77 12.96
CA ALA A 47 22.51 11.21 11.77
C ALA A 47 22.01 9.76 11.56
N PRO A 48 21.74 9.34 10.33
CA PRO A 48 21.30 7.96 10.05
C PRO A 48 22.30 6.89 10.48
N SER A 49 23.56 7.27 10.73
CA SER A 49 24.63 6.39 11.19
C SER A 49 24.95 6.58 12.68
N SER A 50 24.12 7.31 13.43
CA SER A 50 24.32 7.43 14.87
C SER A 50 24.08 6.09 15.57
N GLU A 51 24.69 5.92 16.74
CA GLU A 51 24.61 4.69 17.51
C GLU A 51 23.15 4.37 17.90
N GLU A 52 22.39 5.37 18.29
CA GLU A 52 20.98 5.24 18.70
C GLU A 52 20.11 4.74 17.55
N VAL A 53 20.29 5.29 16.35
CA VAL A 53 19.56 4.84 15.14
C VAL A 53 19.95 3.41 14.80
N MET A 54 21.25 3.09 14.82
CA MET A 54 21.75 1.76 14.49
C MET A 54 21.25 0.70 15.50
N ASN A 55 21.23 1.02 16.79
CA ASN A 55 20.68 0.14 17.82
C ASN A 55 19.15 -0.07 17.62
N GLY A 56 18.40 0.97 17.31
CA GLY A 56 16.99 0.87 16.98
C GLY A 56 16.74 -0.01 15.75
N LEU A 57 17.53 0.13 14.70
CA LEU A 57 17.44 -0.70 13.49
C LEU A 57 17.82 -2.17 13.76
N ALA A 58 18.80 -2.42 14.64
CA ALA A 58 19.16 -3.78 15.06
C ALA A 58 18.00 -4.50 15.78
N ILE A 59 17.27 -3.78 16.63
CA ILE A 59 16.07 -4.30 17.28
C ILE A 59 15.00 -4.66 16.25
N VAL A 60 14.71 -3.75 15.31
CA VAL A 60 13.74 -4.02 14.23
C VAL A 60 14.15 -5.23 13.41
N GLN A 61 15.45 -5.34 13.07
CA GLN A 61 15.97 -6.48 12.32
C GLN A 61 15.73 -7.82 13.05
N ALA A 62 16.00 -7.85 14.35
CA ALA A 62 15.80 -9.03 15.17
C ALA A 62 14.32 -9.41 15.32
N GLU A 63 13.47 -8.42 15.62
CA GLU A 63 12.02 -8.65 15.85
C GLU A 63 11.27 -9.06 14.58
N THR A 64 11.66 -8.52 13.41
CA THR A 64 11.01 -8.81 12.13
C THR A 64 11.64 -9.98 11.39
N ASN A 65 12.74 -10.54 11.89
CA ASN A 65 13.54 -11.54 11.19
C ASN A 65 13.89 -11.12 9.76
N SER A 66 14.22 -9.83 9.58
CA SER A 66 14.52 -9.24 8.28
C SER A 66 15.70 -9.94 7.62
N LYS A 67 15.54 -10.36 6.37
CA LYS A 67 16.61 -10.93 5.54
C LYS A 67 17.60 -9.88 5.04
N VAL A 68 17.25 -8.60 5.19
CA VAL A 68 18.09 -7.47 4.82
C VAL A 68 18.78 -6.95 6.06
N ASP A 69 20.07 -6.76 5.97
CA ASP A 69 20.82 -6.07 6.99
C ASP A 69 20.37 -4.61 7.08
N LEU A 70 19.72 -4.25 8.17
CA LEU A 70 19.27 -2.88 8.45
C LEU A 70 20.39 -2.05 9.09
N VAL A 71 21.35 -2.70 9.73
CA VAL A 71 22.50 -2.09 10.41
C VAL A 71 23.67 -1.99 9.43
N ARG A 72 23.60 -1.00 8.51
CA ARG A 72 24.59 -0.85 7.45
C ARG A 72 25.66 0.15 7.83
N THR A 73 26.88 -0.11 7.35
CA THR A 73 28.04 0.81 7.52
C THR A 73 27.81 2.19 6.90
N GLN A 74 28.60 3.17 7.33
CA GLN A 74 28.48 4.59 7.02
C GLN A 74 28.25 4.92 5.54
N ASP A 75 28.92 4.22 4.61
CA ASP A 75 28.81 4.48 3.18
C ASP A 75 27.53 3.90 2.54
N ARG A 76 26.84 3.01 3.23
CA ARG A 76 25.64 2.33 2.74
C ARG A 76 24.49 2.38 3.74
N ASN A 77 24.42 3.44 4.53
CA ASN A 77 23.33 3.57 5.50
C ASN A 77 21.95 3.50 4.82
N LEU A 78 20.97 3.05 5.58
CA LEU A 78 19.65 2.76 5.06
C LEU A 78 18.98 4.00 4.46
N VAL A 79 19.17 5.19 5.03
CA VAL A 79 18.55 6.44 4.55
C VAL A 79 19.12 6.88 3.21
N ARG A 80 20.43 6.72 2.98
CA ARG A 80 21.08 7.16 1.74
C ARG A 80 20.63 6.34 0.52
N ASN A 81 20.58 5.03 0.65
CA ASN A 81 20.31 4.14 -0.48
C ASN A 81 18.86 3.68 -0.56
N SER A 82 18.25 3.32 0.56
CA SER A 82 16.90 2.78 0.61
C SER A 82 15.89 3.77 1.17
N GLY A 83 16.32 4.82 1.86
CA GLY A 83 15.49 5.90 2.39
C GLY A 83 14.72 6.65 1.32
N GLN A 84 15.17 6.58 0.07
CA GLN A 84 14.43 7.10 -1.08
C GLN A 84 13.04 6.46 -1.20
N TYR A 85 12.84 5.22 -0.74
CA TYR A 85 11.54 4.58 -0.74
C TYR A 85 10.56 5.28 0.22
N TRP A 86 10.99 5.59 1.44
CA TRP A 86 10.19 6.37 2.40
C TRP A 86 9.96 7.81 1.93
N LYS A 87 10.97 8.43 1.31
CA LYS A 87 10.82 9.75 0.68
C LYS A 87 9.83 9.72 -0.48
N ALA A 88 9.91 8.71 -1.34
CA ALA A 88 9.00 8.51 -2.47
C ALA A 88 7.54 8.46 -2.03
N LEU A 89 7.28 7.81 -0.91
CA LEU A 89 5.96 7.68 -0.32
C LEU A 89 5.57 8.89 0.54
N GLY A 90 6.44 9.91 0.61
CA GLY A 90 6.18 11.14 1.36
C GLY A 90 6.30 11.02 2.87
N LEU A 91 6.99 9.99 3.37
CA LEU A 91 7.16 9.72 4.80
C LEU A 91 8.41 10.38 5.39
N LEU A 92 9.43 10.63 4.55
CA LEU A 92 10.63 11.38 4.91
C LEU A 92 10.74 12.63 4.05
N GLU A 93 11.26 13.69 4.63
CA GLU A 93 11.64 14.93 3.96
C GLU A 93 13.12 14.92 3.57
N GLU A 94 13.50 15.82 2.65
CA GLU A 94 14.89 16.02 2.29
C GLU A 94 15.63 16.70 3.46
N ALA A 95 16.68 16.05 3.95
CA ALA A 95 17.52 16.62 4.99
C ALA A 95 18.97 16.17 4.79
N HIS A 96 19.90 17.13 4.80
CA HIS A 96 21.32 16.84 4.64
C HIS A 96 21.90 16.21 5.91
N GLY A 97 22.23 14.91 5.84
CA GLY A 97 22.91 14.18 6.92
C GLY A 97 22.08 13.91 8.17
N LYS A 98 20.78 14.19 8.15
CA LYS A 98 19.86 13.97 9.28
C LYS A 98 18.62 13.23 8.85
N ILE A 99 17.96 12.60 9.81
CA ILE A 99 16.63 12.01 9.61
C ILE A 99 15.59 13.11 9.86
N LEU A 100 14.71 13.31 8.88
CA LEU A 100 13.56 14.19 9.01
C LEU A 100 12.31 13.47 8.55
N VAL A 101 11.45 13.13 9.50
CA VAL A 101 10.17 12.46 9.21
C VAL A 101 9.13 13.52 8.87
N SER A 102 8.40 13.31 7.79
CA SER A 102 7.31 14.19 7.40
C SER A 102 6.13 14.10 8.37
N PRO A 103 5.19 15.07 8.36
CA PRO A 103 3.96 14.95 9.15
C PRO A 103 3.16 13.68 8.83
N PHE A 104 3.13 13.27 7.56
CA PHE A 104 2.48 12.03 7.14
C PHE A 104 3.21 10.80 7.68
N GLY A 105 4.55 10.82 7.67
CA GLY A 105 5.38 9.78 8.28
C GLY A 105 5.17 9.68 9.78
N GLU A 106 5.07 10.81 10.49
CA GLU A 106 4.78 10.84 11.92
C GLU A 106 3.42 10.23 12.25
N LEU A 107 2.38 10.56 11.48
CA LEU A 107 1.05 9.96 11.66
C LEU A 107 1.08 8.45 11.55
N LEU A 108 1.79 7.92 10.55
CA LEU A 108 1.95 6.48 10.36
C LEU A 108 2.80 5.83 11.45
N ALA A 109 3.96 6.41 11.77
CA ALA A 109 4.88 5.88 12.78
C ALA A 109 4.25 5.79 14.17
N THR A 110 3.41 6.77 14.52
CA THR A 110 2.72 6.85 15.82
C THR A 110 1.39 6.09 15.85
N GLY A 111 0.97 5.49 14.72
CA GLY A 111 -0.29 4.77 14.62
C GLY A 111 -1.54 5.66 14.66
N ARG A 112 -1.40 6.96 14.39
CA ARG A 112 -2.54 7.88 14.25
C ARG A 112 -3.32 7.65 12.97
N ILE A 113 -2.69 7.07 11.96
CA ILE A 113 -3.32 6.50 10.78
C ILE A 113 -3.00 5.02 10.72
N THR A 114 -3.92 4.24 10.18
CA THR A 114 -3.76 2.81 9.97
C THR A 114 -2.90 2.53 8.73
N GLN A 115 -2.42 1.30 8.59
CA GLN A 115 -1.74 0.87 7.37
C GLN A 115 -2.64 0.96 6.13
N VAL A 116 -3.94 0.71 6.30
CA VAL A 116 -4.92 0.79 5.21
C VAL A 116 -5.11 2.25 4.77
N GLU A 117 -5.28 3.18 5.71
CA GLU A 117 -5.37 4.62 5.41
C GLU A 117 -4.09 5.12 4.73
N PHE A 118 -2.92 4.69 5.20
CA PHE A 118 -1.66 4.97 4.55
C PHE A 118 -1.62 4.44 3.12
N ALA A 119 -1.89 3.15 2.93
CA ALA A 119 -1.80 2.52 1.62
C ALA A 119 -2.82 3.12 0.63
N THR A 120 -4.05 3.39 1.10
CA THR A 120 -5.09 4.06 0.31
C THR A 120 -4.64 5.46 -0.11
N THR A 121 -4.06 6.22 0.81
CA THR A 121 -3.51 7.54 0.51
C THR A 121 -2.44 7.45 -0.57
N VAL A 122 -1.51 6.48 -0.44
CA VAL A 122 -0.46 6.27 -1.45
C VAL A 122 -1.05 5.89 -2.81
N VAL A 123 -2.03 4.96 -2.85
CA VAL A 123 -2.72 4.57 -4.10
C VAL A 123 -3.30 5.79 -4.80
N LYS A 124 -3.91 6.71 -4.06
CA LYS A 124 -4.58 7.92 -4.60
C LYS A 124 -3.62 9.04 -4.96
N THR A 125 -2.51 9.17 -4.26
CA THR A 125 -1.63 10.35 -4.36
C THR A 125 -0.31 10.10 -5.06
N LEU A 126 0.15 8.84 -5.15
CA LEU A 126 1.39 8.53 -5.86
C LEU A 126 1.19 8.79 -7.36
N GLU A 127 1.92 9.78 -7.86
CA GLU A 127 1.90 10.20 -9.26
C GLU A 127 3.30 10.06 -9.88
N LEU A 128 3.36 9.62 -11.12
CA LEU A 128 4.58 9.63 -11.93
C LEU A 128 4.53 10.80 -12.93
N PRO A 129 5.65 11.52 -13.13
CA PRO A 129 6.94 11.34 -12.46
C PRO A 129 6.87 11.73 -10.99
N ASN A 130 7.51 10.96 -10.12
CA ASN A 130 7.56 11.27 -8.70
C ASN A 130 8.61 12.35 -8.42
N LYS A 131 8.18 13.61 -8.34
CA LYS A 131 9.05 14.78 -8.19
C LYS A 131 9.84 14.82 -6.87
N ARG A 132 9.53 13.95 -5.91
CA ARG A 132 10.27 13.91 -4.64
C ARG A 132 11.64 13.27 -4.74
N ILE A 133 11.88 12.44 -5.76
CA ILE A 133 13.09 11.62 -5.81
C ILE A 133 13.62 11.30 -7.21
N VAL A 134 12.88 11.58 -8.25
CA VAL A 134 13.31 11.30 -9.62
C VAL A 134 13.89 12.58 -10.20
N ASP A 135 15.20 12.56 -10.49
CA ASP A 135 15.90 13.71 -11.05
C ASP A 135 15.58 13.94 -12.53
N ASP A 136 15.09 12.90 -13.24
CA ASP A 136 14.83 12.95 -14.68
C ASP A 136 13.31 13.01 -14.95
N THR A 137 12.73 14.18 -14.81
CA THR A 137 11.31 14.44 -15.09
C THR A 137 11.09 15.23 -16.38
N ALA A 138 12.15 15.71 -17.03
CA ALA A 138 12.08 16.64 -18.15
C ALA A 138 11.24 16.11 -19.32
N ASP A 139 11.45 14.85 -19.71
CA ASP A 139 10.69 14.21 -20.79
C ASP A 139 9.19 14.08 -20.45
N TRP A 140 8.88 13.79 -19.18
CA TRP A 140 7.51 13.70 -18.67
C TRP A 140 6.81 15.05 -18.68
N ASP A 141 7.50 16.07 -18.18
CA ASP A 141 6.98 17.44 -18.12
C ASP A 141 6.80 18.04 -19.53
N ALA A 142 7.70 17.73 -20.47
CA ALA A 142 7.64 18.21 -21.85
C ALA A 142 6.35 17.79 -22.59
N ILE A 143 5.80 16.61 -22.27
CA ILE A 143 4.56 16.11 -22.87
C ILE A 143 3.36 16.16 -21.92
N GLY A 144 3.54 16.70 -20.72
CA GLY A 144 2.47 16.81 -19.72
C GLY A 144 1.90 15.43 -19.31
N LEU A 145 2.74 14.39 -19.28
CA LEU A 145 2.31 13.05 -18.91
C LEU A 145 2.36 12.88 -17.40
N LYS A 146 1.22 12.53 -16.83
CA LYS A 146 1.05 12.20 -15.42
C LYS A 146 0.28 10.90 -15.29
N ILE A 147 0.73 10.01 -14.44
CA ILE A 147 0.15 8.68 -14.24
C ILE A 147 0.10 8.38 -12.75
N LYS A 148 -1.04 7.88 -12.29
CA LYS A 148 -1.18 7.27 -10.95
C LYS A 148 -1.06 5.76 -11.09
N PRO A 149 0.13 5.19 -10.91
CA PRO A 149 0.41 3.81 -11.31
C PRO A 149 -0.37 2.78 -10.51
N LEU A 150 -0.49 2.95 -9.20
CA LEU A 150 -1.19 2.01 -8.32
C LEU A 150 -2.70 2.04 -8.58
N GLU A 151 -3.29 3.23 -8.72
CA GLU A 151 -4.70 3.41 -9.07
C GLU A 151 -4.99 2.77 -10.43
N LEU A 152 -4.16 3.05 -11.45
CA LEU A 152 -4.34 2.48 -12.78
C LEU A 152 -4.27 0.95 -12.79
N ILE A 153 -3.34 0.33 -12.04
CA ILE A 153 -3.25 -1.13 -11.95
C ILE A 153 -4.54 -1.71 -11.36
N LEU A 154 -5.07 -1.10 -10.30
CA LEU A 154 -6.34 -1.53 -9.68
C LEU A 154 -7.52 -1.36 -10.63
N ASP A 155 -7.56 -0.25 -11.39
CA ASP A 155 -8.60 0.00 -12.39
C ASP A 155 -8.58 -1.06 -13.50
N VAL A 156 -7.38 -1.42 -13.98
CA VAL A 156 -7.20 -2.49 -14.97
C VAL A 156 -7.68 -3.83 -14.42
N LEU A 157 -7.32 -4.17 -13.18
CA LEU A 157 -7.76 -5.40 -12.53
C LEU A 157 -9.29 -5.44 -12.35
N ALA A 158 -9.89 -4.33 -11.92
CA ALA A 158 -11.33 -4.20 -11.79
C ALA A 158 -12.03 -4.35 -13.16
N LYS A 159 -11.48 -3.72 -14.21
CA LYS A 159 -12.01 -3.82 -15.57
C LYS A 159 -11.91 -5.25 -16.12
N ILE A 160 -10.80 -5.96 -15.86
CA ILE A 160 -10.69 -7.37 -16.22
C ILE A 160 -11.75 -8.19 -15.48
N SER A 161 -11.92 -7.98 -14.18
CA SER A 161 -12.93 -8.68 -13.37
C SER A 161 -14.34 -8.45 -13.88
N GLU A 162 -14.67 -7.19 -14.22
CA GLU A 162 -15.99 -6.83 -14.75
C GLU A 162 -16.26 -7.50 -16.10
N LYS A 163 -15.30 -7.46 -17.03
CA LYS A 163 -15.52 -7.86 -18.43
C LYS A 163 -15.26 -9.35 -18.68
N TYR A 164 -14.32 -9.96 -17.94
CA TYR A 164 -13.83 -11.31 -18.19
C TYR A 164 -13.95 -12.26 -17.00
N GLY A 165 -14.43 -11.76 -15.88
CA GLY A 165 -14.61 -12.53 -14.66
C GLY A 165 -13.43 -12.47 -13.68
N SER A 166 -13.72 -12.79 -12.42
CA SER A 166 -12.75 -12.68 -11.32
C SER A 166 -11.55 -13.61 -11.46
N ASN A 167 -11.69 -14.75 -12.12
CA ASN A 167 -10.59 -15.70 -12.36
C ASN A 167 -9.51 -15.12 -13.30
N GLU A 168 -9.88 -14.20 -14.17
CA GLU A 168 -8.96 -13.49 -15.06
C GLU A 168 -8.42 -12.18 -14.46
N ALA A 169 -8.94 -11.74 -13.31
CA ALA A 169 -8.60 -10.47 -12.68
C ALA A 169 -7.24 -10.51 -11.95
N TYR A 170 -6.19 -10.80 -12.70
CA TYR A 170 -4.80 -10.75 -12.25
C TYR A 170 -3.91 -9.99 -13.25
N VAL A 171 -2.74 -9.60 -12.79
CA VAL A 171 -1.67 -9.04 -13.62
C VAL A 171 -0.36 -9.71 -13.25
N THR A 172 0.48 -9.99 -14.25
CA THR A 172 1.85 -10.48 -14.04
C THR A 172 2.85 -9.33 -14.21
N PRO A 173 4.08 -9.43 -13.64
CA PRO A 173 5.14 -8.47 -13.91
C PRO A 173 5.45 -8.30 -15.41
N LEU A 174 5.32 -9.38 -16.20
CA LEU A 174 5.47 -9.31 -17.65
C LEU A 174 4.39 -8.43 -18.29
N GLU A 175 3.13 -8.67 -17.96
CA GLU A 175 1.99 -7.88 -18.47
C GLU A 175 2.07 -6.42 -18.02
N LEU A 176 2.53 -6.15 -16.78
CA LEU A 176 2.77 -4.80 -16.31
C LEU A 176 3.80 -4.08 -17.22
N VAL A 177 4.95 -4.70 -17.44
CA VAL A 177 6.06 -4.07 -18.19
C VAL A 177 5.77 -3.95 -19.68
N LYS A 178 5.13 -4.97 -20.27
CA LYS A 178 4.96 -5.06 -21.73
C LYS A 178 3.61 -4.54 -22.22
N ILE A 179 2.59 -4.45 -21.35
CA ILE A 179 1.24 -4.01 -21.75
C ILE A 179 0.83 -2.74 -21.00
N ILE A 180 0.78 -2.79 -19.66
CA ILE A 180 0.21 -1.68 -18.89
C ILE A 180 1.07 -0.42 -19.02
N ILE A 181 2.37 -0.51 -18.76
CA ILE A 181 3.26 0.65 -18.82
C ILE A 181 3.26 1.28 -20.22
N PRO A 182 3.44 0.52 -21.33
CA PRO A 182 3.40 1.10 -22.67
C PRO A 182 2.07 1.77 -23.01
N LEU A 183 0.93 1.16 -22.69
CA LEU A 183 -0.39 1.74 -22.95
C LEU A 183 -0.65 3.00 -22.10
N ALA A 184 -0.14 3.04 -20.88
CA ALA A 184 -0.24 4.22 -20.03
C ALA A 184 0.52 5.43 -20.62
N GLY A 185 1.67 5.17 -21.26
CA GLY A 185 2.45 6.20 -21.94
C GLY A 185 1.70 6.94 -23.06
N ILE A 186 0.72 6.30 -23.66
CA ILE A 186 -0.14 6.89 -24.70
C ILE A 186 -1.52 7.27 -24.20
N LYS A 187 -1.76 7.25 -22.88
CA LYS A 187 -3.06 7.53 -22.24
C LYS A 187 -4.21 6.71 -22.86
N SER A 188 -3.97 5.41 -23.09
CA SER A 188 -4.95 4.52 -23.71
C SER A 188 -6.22 4.42 -22.86
N PRO A 189 -7.42 4.27 -23.46
CA PRO A 189 -8.65 3.95 -22.72
C PRO A 189 -8.51 2.68 -21.87
N LEU A 190 -9.19 2.62 -20.73
CA LEU A 190 -9.07 1.52 -19.75
C LEU A 190 -9.42 0.15 -20.35
N GLU A 191 -10.40 0.11 -21.26
CA GLU A 191 -10.81 -1.08 -21.97
C GLU A 191 -9.67 -1.75 -22.73
N ASN A 192 -8.78 -0.93 -23.32
CA ASN A 192 -7.66 -1.44 -24.12
C ASN A 192 -6.64 -2.23 -23.30
N TYR A 193 -6.43 -1.87 -22.01
CA TYR A 193 -5.53 -2.62 -21.12
C TYR A 193 -6.08 -4.00 -20.85
N ALA A 194 -7.36 -4.09 -20.46
CA ALA A 194 -8.01 -5.34 -20.18
C ALA A 194 -8.04 -6.24 -21.44
N ASP A 195 -8.40 -5.66 -22.58
CA ASP A 195 -8.47 -6.36 -23.85
C ASP A 195 -7.10 -6.87 -24.30
N ALA A 196 -6.04 -6.05 -24.20
CA ALA A 196 -4.70 -6.45 -24.57
C ALA A 196 -4.17 -7.60 -23.70
N ILE A 197 -4.39 -7.54 -22.39
CA ILE A 197 -3.99 -8.59 -21.44
C ILE A 197 -4.68 -9.92 -21.82
N ILE A 198 -5.98 -9.89 -22.05
CA ILE A 198 -6.71 -11.12 -22.40
C ILE A 198 -6.34 -11.61 -23.80
N GLN A 199 -6.16 -10.73 -24.79
CA GLN A 199 -5.70 -11.11 -26.12
C GLN A 199 -4.30 -11.74 -26.07
N HIS A 200 -3.41 -11.24 -25.24
CA HIS A 200 -2.09 -11.84 -24.99
C HIS A 200 -2.22 -13.26 -24.43
N ARG A 201 -3.00 -13.43 -23.35
CA ARG A 201 -3.23 -14.74 -22.71
C ARG A 201 -3.86 -15.77 -23.66
N GLN A 202 -4.68 -15.29 -24.61
CA GLN A 202 -5.29 -16.11 -25.65
C GLN A 202 -4.37 -16.37 -26.86
N GLY A 203 -3.13 -15.85 -26.85
CA GLY A 203 -2.19 -15.97 -27.97
C GLY A 203 -2.58 -15.19 -29.23
N LYS A 204 -3.53 -14.24 -29.11
CA LYS A 204 -3.99 -13.41 -30.25
C LYS A 204 -3.06 -12.26 -30.59
N ILE A 205 -2.28 -11.78 -29.63
CA ILE A 205 -1.25 -10.77 -29.82
C ILE A 205 0.08 -11.23 -29.24
N ASP A 206 1.16 -10.91 -29.95
CA ASP A 206 2.53 -11.16 -29.49
C ASP A 206 3.12 -9.91 -28.86
N ILE A 207 3.21 -9.89 -27.51
CA ILE A 207 3.78 -8.79 -26.76
C ILE A 207 5.30 -8.76 -26.76
N SER A 208 5.99 -9.76 -27.32
CA SER A 208 7.46 -9.72 -27.47
C SER A 208 7.90 -8.53 -28.32
N THR A 209 7.11 -8.18 -29.32
CA THR A 209 7.31 -7.06 -30.25
C THR A 209 6.94 -5.70 -29.64
N TRP A 210 6.27 -5.69 -28.50
CA TRP A 210 5.86 -4.45 -27.84
C TRP A 210 7.04 -3.74 -27.16
N PRO A 211 6.97 -2.42 -26.95
CA PRO A 211 8.03 -1.67 -26.30
C PRO A 211 8.42 -2.26 -24.95
N ASP A 212 9.71 -2.40 -24.70
CA ASP A 212 10.22 -2.80 -23.40
C ASP A 212 10.43 -1.54 -22.53
N CYS A 213 9.57 -1.35 -21.55
CA CYS A 213 9.62 -0.23 -20.62
C CYS A 213 10.38 -0.57 -19.32
N ALA A 214 11.04 -1.73 -19.26
CA ALA A 214 11.92 -2.13 -18.16
C ALA A 214 13.09 -2.96 -18.70
N PRO A 215 14.01 -2.34 -19.49
CA PRO A 215 15.03 -3.09 -20.25
C PRO A 215 16.07 -3.76 -19.36
N SER A 216 16.41 -3.17 -18.21
CA SER A 216 17.37 -3.76 -17.27
C SER A 216 16.70 -4.61 -16.21
N SER A 217 17.47 -5.52 -15.59
CA SER A 217 16.99 -6.31 -14.45
C SER A 217 16.54 -5.42 -13.30
N ASN A 218 17.22 -4.29 -13.07
CA ASN A 218 16.85 -3.34 -12.04
C ASN A 218 15.52 -2.64 -12.36
N ASP A 219 15.29 -2.25 -13.62
CA ASP A 219 14.02 -1.63 -14.04
C ASP A 219 12.84 -2.61 -13.85
N LYS A 220 13.03 -3.91 -14.16
CA LYS A 220 12.03 -4.95 -13.92
C LYS A 220 11.69 -5.11 -12.45
N ARG A 221 12.69 -5.07 -11.58
CA ARG A 221 12.50 -5.13 -10.13
C ARG A 221 11.75 -3.90 -9.60
N ILE A 222 12.12 -2.69 -10.06
CA ILE A 222 11.44 -1.44 -9.70
C ILE A 222 9.97 -1.46 -10.19
N ALA A 223 9.70 -1.95 -11.39
CA ALA A 223 8.33 -2.09 -11.88
C ALA A 223 7.51 -3.09 -11.04
N ARG A 224 8.11 -4.22 -10.62
CA ARG A 224 7.43 -5.20 -9.76
C ARG A 224 7.05 -4.63 -8.39
N GLU A 225 7.77 -3.63 -7.88
CA GLU A 225 7.46 -2.99 -6.58
C GLU A 225 6.04 -2.40 -6.53
N PHE A 226 5.49 -1.95 -7.65
CA PHE A 226 4.08 -1.51 -7.68
C PHE A 226 3.11 -2.64 -7.35
N LEU A 227 3.36 -3.84 -7.88
CA LEU A 227 2.54 -5.03 -7.60
C LEU A 227 2.76 -5.54 -6.17
N LEU A 228 4.00 -5.52 -5.70
CA LEU A 228 4.34 -5.90 -4.33
C LEU A 228 3.71 -4.96 -3.32
N PHE A 229 3.68 -3.65 -3.57
CA PHE A 229 2.98 -2.71 -2.72
C PHE A 229 1.49 -3.07 -2.59
N LEU A 230 0.81 -3.29 -3.71
CA LEU A 230 -0.60 -3.68 -3.73
C LEU A 230 -0.84 -5.01 -2.99
N SER A 231 0.09 -5.97 -3.12
CA SER A 231 -0.01 -7.25 -2.42
C SER A 231 0.26 -7.12 -0.92
N ASN A 232 1.29 -6.37 -0.53
CA ASN A 232 1.67 -6.19 0.87
C ASN A 232 0.60 -5.47 1.70
N TYR A 233 -0.19 -4.62 1.06
CA TYR A 233 -1.27 -3.87 1.73
C TYR A 233 -2.66 -4.43 1.42
N GLY A 234 -2.75 -5.66 0.89
CA GLY A 234 -4.00 -6.41 0.78
C GLY A 234 -4.93 -6.02 -0.38
N PHE A 235 -4.51 -5.15 -1.30
CA PHE A 235 -5.27 -4.85 -2.51
C PHE A 235 -5.21 -6.00 -3.54
N CYS A 236 -4.13 -6.77 -3.51
CA CYS A 236 -3.94 -7.93 -4.35
C CYS A 236 -3.51 -9.15 -3.53
N ASN A 237 -3.87 -10.33 -4.00
CA ASN A 237 -3.32 -11.59 -3.53
C ASN A 237 -2.30 -12.10 -4.54
N SER A 238 -1.06 -12.37 -4.12
CA SER A 238 -0.05 -12.96 -5.01
C SER A 238 0.00 -14.46 -4.87
N ILE A 239 0.12 -15.15 -6.02
CA ILE A 239 0.45 -16.57 -6.06
C ILE A 239 1.90 -16.67 -6.50
N GLN A 240 2.77 -16.87 -5.53
CA GLN A 240 4.21 -17.03 -5.75
C GLN A 240 4.51 -18.49 -6.05
N THR A 241 4.91 -18.77 -7.28
CA THR A 241 5.44 -20.08 -7.67
C THR A 241 6.95 -20.15 -7.47
N ALA A 242 7.67 -19.03 -7.63
CA ALA A 242 9.08 -18.86 -7.31
C ALA A 242 9.39 -17.36 -7.10
N ARG A 243 10.31 -17.04 -6.19
CA ARG A 243 10.70 -15.65 -5.89
C ARG A 243 11.24 -14.96 -7.13
N GLY A 244 10.68 -13.81 -7.47
CA GLY A 244 11.12 -13.02 -8.63
C GLY A 244 10.62 -13.53 -9.98
N ASN A 245 9.68 -14.46 -10.02
CA ASN A 245 9.13 -14.98 -11.26
C ASN A 245 8.36 -13.88 -12.02
N ILE A 246 8.72 -13.67 -13.29
CA ILE A 246 8.08 -12.69 -14.18
C ILE A 246 6.62 -13.03 -14.49
N ASN A 247 6.22 -14.28 -14.28
CA ASN A 247 4.86 -14.79 -14.48
C ASN A 247 4.07 -14.96 -13.18
N GLU A 248 4.59 -14.48 -12.05
CA GLU A 248 3.87 -14.43 -10.80
C GLU A 248 2.54 -13.67 -10.97
N LYS A 249 1.45 -14.20 -10.44
CA LYS A 249 0.11 -13.63 -10.64
C LYS A 249 -0.29 -12.83 -9.41
N TYR A 250 -0.71 -11.59 -9.65
CA TYR A 250 -1.26 -10.69 -8.63
C TYR A 250 -2.75 -10.50 -8.90
N PHE A 251 -3.57 -11.24 -8.16
CA PHE A 251 -5.03 -11.22 -8.30
C PHE A 251 -5.62 -10.06 -7.51
N LEU A 252 -6.63 -9.41 -8.07
CA LEU A 252 -7.45 -8.48 -7.32
C LEU A 252 -8.07 -9.22 -6.13
N ALA A 253 -7.84 -8.75 -4.90
CA ALA A 253 -8.47 -9.33 -3.74
C ALA A 253 -9.99 -9.14 -3.81
N SER A 254 -10.76 -10.15 -3.39
CA SER A 254 -12.24 -10.11 -3.47
C SER A 254 -12.85 -8.95 -2.67
N ILE A 255 -12.21 -8.59 -1.55
CA ILE A 255 -12.59 -7.44 -0.72
C ILE A 255 -12.22 -6.12 -1.43
N SER A 256 -11.08 -6.09 -2.14
CA SER A 256 -10.58 -4.89 -2.81
C SER A 256 -11.45 -4.43 -3.99
N ARG A 257 -12.33 -5.26 -4.52
CA ARG A 257 -13.22 -4.85 -5.62
C ARG A 257 -14.22 -3.76 -5.17
N GLU A 258 -14.82 -3.92 -3.99
CA GLU A 258 -15.71 -2.91 -3.42
C GLU A 258 -14.91 -1.68 -2.99
N GLU A 259 -13.74 -1.88 -2.43
CA GLU A 259 -12.80 -0.82 -2.04
C GLU A 259 -12.30 0.00 -3.23
N VAL A 260 -11.97 -0.63 -4.35
CA VAL A 260 -11.60 0.07 -5.59
C VAL A 260 -12.76 0.93 -6.10
N VAL A 261 -14.00 0.42 -6.04
CA VAL A 261 -15.19 1.20 -6.40
C VAL A 261 -15.38 2.39 -5.47
N GLU A 262 -15.18 2.21 -4.17
CA GLU A 262 -15.24 3.33 -3.21
C GLU A 262 -14.08 4.32 -3.41
N LEU A 263 -12.87 3.84 -3.71
CA LEU A 263 -11.74 4.70 -4.06
C LEU A 263 -12.06 5.62 -5.24
N HIS A 264 -12.78 5.14 -6.26
CA HIS A 264 -13.22 5.97 -7.38
C HIS A 264 -14.20 7.06 -6.97
N LYS A 265 -15.04 6.81 -5.96
CA LYS A 265 -16.00 7.79 -5.45
C LYS A 265 -15.34 8.87 -4.59
N LEU A 266 -14.19 8.56 -3.97
CA LEU A 266 -13.44 9.52 -3.16
C LEU A 266 -12.66 10.49 -4.04
N LYS A 267 -13.15 11.73 -4.14
CA LYS A 267 -12.39 12.85 -4.71
C LYS A 267 -11.31 13.28 -3.71
N PHE A 268 -10.22 12.52 -3.65
CA PHE A 268 -9.10 12.88 -2.78
C PHE A 268 -8.25 13.95 -3.48
N VAL A 269 -8.20 15.15 -2.91
CA VAL A 269 -7.31 16.22 -3.37
C VAL A 269 -6.15 16.31 -2.39
N GLN A 270 -4.91 16.40 -2.88
CA GLN A 270 -3.70 16.57 -2.05
C GLN A 270 -3.87 17.72 -1.04
N GLN A 271 -4.59 18.79 -1.44
CA GLN A 271 -4.93 19.92 -0.58
C GLN A 271 -5.77 19.53 0.65
N GLU A 272 -6.61 18.51 0.54
CA GLU A 272 -7.41 18.01 1.68
C GLU A 272 -6.55 17.23 2.67
N LEU A 273 -5.57 16.46 2.18
CA LEU A 273 -4.60 15.78 3.05
C LEU A 273 -3.77 16.81 3.82
N ASP A 274 -3.26 17.84 3.14
CA ASP A 274 -2.49 18.91 3.76
C ASP A 274 -3.33 19.70 4.78
N LYS A 275 -4.61 19.90 4.49
CA LYS A 275 -5.57 20.52 5.42
C LYS A 275 -5.80 19.64 6.66
N VAL A 276 -6.01 18.34 6.48
CA VAL A 276 -6.17 17.37 7.58
C VAL A 276 -4.93 17.33 8.45
N VAL A 277 -3.75 17.24 7.85
CA VAL A 277 -2.47 17.26 8.57
C VAL A 277 -2.29 18.57 9.34
N ARG A 278 -2.64 19.71 8.75
CA ARG A 278 -2.61 21.02 9.41
C ARG A 278 -3.58 21.07 10.58
N THR A 279 -4.83 20.64 10.40
CA THR A 279 -5.84 20.61 11.46
C THR A 279 -5.40 19.74 12.62
N ILE A 280 -4.80 18.57 12.38
CA ILE A 280 -4.28 17.68 13.42
C ILE A 280 -3.12 18.35 14.20
N ARG A 281 -2.25 19.11 13.51
CA ARG A 281 -1.15 19.86 14.15
C ARG A 281 -1.63 21.04 14.99
N GLU A 282 -2.62 21.76 14.50
CA GLU A 282 -3.16 22.97 15.18
C GLU A 282 -4.06 22.61 16.36
N THR A 283 -4.66 21.43 16.35
CA THR A 283 -5.46 20.95 17.48
C THR A 283 -4.53 20.41 18.54
N GLN A 284 -4.18 21.23 19.55
CA GLN A 284 -3.52 20.78 20.77
C GLN A 284 -4.47 19.87 21.53
N ILE A 285 -4.39 18.55 21.28
CA ILE A 285 -5.23 17.55 21.94
C ILE A 285 -4.59 17.22 23.29
N PRO A 286 -5.26 17.46 24.43
CA PRO A 286 -4.78 17.01 25.73
C PRO A 286 -4.59 15.49 25.71
N ALA A 287 -3.47 15.04 26.27
CA ALA A 287 -2.87 13.73 26.00
C ALA A 287 -3.73 12.50 26.36
N ASN A 288 -4.88 12.56 27.02
CA ASN A 288 -5.46 11.35 27.62
C ASN A 288 -6.95 11.06 27.46
N VAL A 289 -7.81 11.94 26.94
CA VAL A 289 -9.26 11.64 26.95
C VAL A 289 -9.97 11.82 25.60
N GLU A 290 -9.51 12.64 24.70
CA GLU A 290 -10.20 12.96 23.44
C GLU A 290 -9.69 12.24 22.21
N ARG A 291 -8.63 11.42 22.32
CA ARG A 291 -8.04 10.66 21.19
C ARG A 291 -9.05 9.78 20.44
N LYS A 292 -10.12 9.33 21.09
CA LYS A 292 -11.16 8.49 20.45
C LYS A 292 -12.24 9.27 19.70
N ARG A 293 -12.47 10.54 19.98
CA ARG A 293 -13.54 11.32 19.35
C ARG A 293 -13.12 12.08 18.10
N VAL A 294 -11.97 12.74 18.12
CA VAL A 294 -11.51 13.58 16.99
C VAL A 294 -11.06 12.75 15.79
N SER A 295 -10.51 11.55 15.99
CA SER A 295 -10.20 10.62 14.89
C SER A 295 -11.46 10.09 14.19
N ARG A 296 -12.64 10.13 14.80
CA ARG A 296 -13.88 9.63 14.20
C ARG A 296 -14.56 10.63 13.26
N GLU A 297 -14.36 11.92 13.43
CA GLU A 297 -15.09 12.94 12.66
C GLU A 297 -14.29 13.48 11.46
N VAL A 298 -12.96 13.36 11.43
CA VAL A 298 -12.11 13.99 10.41
C VAL A 298 -11.74 13.06 9.24
N LEU A 299 -11.81 11.74 9.46
CA LEU A 299 -11.62 10.73 8.41
C LEU A 299 -12.76 9.72 8.54
N GLU A 300 -13.85 9.92 7.81
CA GLU A 300 -14.73 8.79 7.49
C GLU A 300 -13.84 7.71 6.87
N ARG A 301 -13.61 6.65 7.62
CA ARG A 301 -12.74 5.55 7.25
C ARG A 301 -13.51 4.63 6.32
N PRO A 302 -13.40 4.75 4.99
CA PRO A 302 -14.20 3.95 4.06
C PRO A 302 -13.98 2.45 4.28
N PHE A 303 -12.78 2.06 4.70
CA PHE A 303 -12.42 0.67 4.91
C PHE A 303 -12.88 0.08 6.23
N GLN A 304 -12.96 0.86 7.31
CA GLN A 304 -13.58 0.37 8.54
C GLN A 304 -15.06 0.05 8.36
N ASN A 305 -15.75 0.81 7.50
CA ASN A 305 -17.13 0.50 7.16
C ASN A 305 -17.24 -0.80 6.36
N ILE A 306 -16.30 -1.08 5.46
CA ILE A 306 -16.28 -2.32 4.68
C ILE A 306 -15.88 -3.51 5.57
N PHE A 307 -14.82 -3.38 6.37
CA PHE A 307 -14.42 -4.39 7.35
C PHE A 307 -15.58 -4.72 8.29
N ARG A 308 -16.21 -3.68 8.88
CA ARG A 308 -17.38 -3.85 9.75
C ARG A 308 -18.52 -4.57 9.04
N LYS A 309 -18.87 -4.15 7.81
CA LYS A 309 -19.93 -4.79 7.02
C LYS A 309 -19.62 -6.26 6.73
N ASN A 310 -18.38 -6.58 6.35
CA ASN A 310 -17.96 -7.94 6.07
C ASN A 310 -17.96 -8.82 7.32
N ILE A 311 -17.52 -8.30 8.46
CA ILE A 311 -17.58 -9.00 9.75
C ILE A 311 -19.02 -9.24 10.18
N LEU A 312 -19.89 -8.22 10.13
CA LEU A 312 -21.29 -8.38 10.46
C LEU A 312 -21.98 -9.44 9.56
N ALA A 313 -21.68 -9.43 8.26
CA ALA A 313 -22.18 -10.42 7.32
C ALA A 313 -21.68 -11.85 7.64
N ALA A 314 -20.37 -11.99 7.90
CA ALA A 314 -19.75 -13.29 8.21
C ALA A 314 -20.28 -13.92 9.51
N PHE A 315 -20.64 -13.10 10.48
CA PHE A 315 -21.17 -13.52 11.79
C PHE A 315 -22.70 -13.39 11.89
N ASN A 316 -23.42 -13.20 10.78
CA ASN A 316 -24.88 -12.99 10.75
C ASN A 316 -25.34 -11.90 11.74
N ALA A 317 -24.60 -10.80 11.81
CA ALA A 317 -24.82 -9.70 12.75
C ALA A 317 -25.03 -10.20 14.20
N THR A 318 -24.22 -11.14 14.66
CA THR A 318 -24.35 -11.74 15.99
C THR A 318 -23.00 -11.71 16.71
N CYS A 319 -23.00 -11.21 17.95
CA CYS A 319 -21.81 -11.24 18.80
C CYS A 319 -21.40 -12.69 19.11
N ILE A 320 -20.18 -13.07 18.76
CA ILE A 320 -19.67 -14.44 18.97
C ILE A 320 -19.62 -14.85 20.45
N VAL A 321 -19.50 -13.89 21.37
CA VAL A 321 -19.38 -14.14 22.81
C VAL A 321 -20.74 -14.18 23.50
N THR A 322 -21.63 -13.24 23.17
CA THR A 322 -22.89 -13.05 23.92
C THR A 322 -24.12 -13.51 23.19
N GLY A 323 -24.02 -13.83 21.89
CA GLY A 323 -25.18 -14.17 21.06
C GLY A 323 -26.13 -13.00 20.78
N VAL A 324 -25.79 -11.78 21.16
CA VAL A 324 -26.62 -10.59 20.91
C VAL A 324 -26.57 -10.22 19.43
N SER A 325 -27.74 -10.00 18.82
CA SER A 325 -27.91 -9.67 17.39
C SER A 325 -28.49 -8.27 17.17
N ILE A 326 -28.21 -7.31 18.05
CA ILE A 326 -28.62 -5.93 17.91
C ILE A 326 -27.50 -5.15 17.21
N GLU A 327 -27.65 -4.85 15.94
CA GLU A 327 -26.59 -4.30 15.07
C GLU A 327 -25.98 -3.00 15.63
N ASN A 328 -26.77 -2.13 16.26
CA ASN A 328 -26.29 -0.87 16.80
C ASN A 328 -25.29 -0.98 17.96
N VAL A 329 -25.21 -2.13 18.60
CA VAL A 329 -24.26 -2.41 19.69
C VAL A 329 -23.16 -3.38 19.28
N LEU A 330 -23.12 -3.80 18.02
CA LEU A 330 -22.10 -4.68 17.48
C LEU A 330 -20.96 -3.88 16.85
N GLU A 331 -19.75 -4.35 17.06
CA GLU A 331 -18.53 -3.78 16.51
C GLU A 331 -17.69 -4.88 15.86
N ALA A 332 -16.94 -4.50 14.80
CA ALA A 332 -15.94 -5.36 14.20
C ALA A 332 -14.60 -5.13 14.92
N SER A 333 -14.10 -6.16 15.58
CA SER A 333 -12.83 -6.16 16.29
C SER A 333 -11.78 -6.94 15.51
N HIS A 334 -10.56 -6.43 15.45
CA HIS A 334 -9.44 -7.18 14.87
C HIS A 334 -8.87 -8.17 15.90
N ILE A 335 -8.65 -9.42 15.49
CA ILE A 335 -7.95 -10.43 16.31
C ILE A 335 -6.50 -9.99 16.53
N ILE A 336 -5.82 -9.64 15.45
CA ILE A 336 -4.53 -8.99 15.46
C ILE A 336 -4.79 -7.54 15.08
N ASP A 337 -4.64 -6.64 16.05
CA ASP A 337 -4.84 -5.21 15.86
C ASP A 337 -3.98 -4.70 14.68
N VAL A 338 -4.55 -3.79 13.89
CA VAL A 338 -3.88 -3.16 12.74
C VAL A 338 -2.56 -2.50 13.15
N LYS A 339 -2.45 -1.99 14.38
CA LYS A 339 -1.17 -1.48 14.93
C LYS A 339 -0.08 -2.55 15.09
N TYR A 340 -0.46 -3.84 15.13
CA TYR A 340 0.43 -5.00 15.15
C TYR A 340 0.40 -5.79 13.84
N HIS A 341 0.05 -5.14 12.73
CA HIS A 341 0.03 -5.70 11.37
C HIS A 341 -1.13 -6.66 11.09
N GLY A 342 -2.22 -6.56 11.84
CA GLY A 342 -3.45 -7.25 11.53
C GLY A 342 -4.03 -6.77 10.18
N SER A 343 -4.55 -7.71 9.39
CA SER A 343 -5.22 -7.41 8.12
C SER A 343 -6.71 -7.08 8.36
N ASP A 344 -7.31 -6.29 7.45
CA ASP A 344 -8.76 -6.07 7.42
C ASP A 344 -9.54 -7.21 6.74
N LYS A 345 -8.95 -8.42 6.69
CA LYS A 345 -9.62 -9.62 6.21
C LYS A 345 -10.58 -10.17 7.26
N VAL A 346 -11.63 -10.83 6.81
CA VAL A 346 -12.64 -11.46 7.69
C VAL A 346 -12.01 -12.45 8.66
N GLU A 347 -10.97 -13.18 8.22
CA GLU A 347 -10.23 -14.14 9.05
C GLU A 347 -9.49 -13.51 10.24
N ASN A 348 -9.25 -12.19 10.17
CA ASN A 348 -8.66 -11.41 11.26
C ASN A 348 -9.70 -10.60 12.04
N GLY A 349 -10.97 -10.90 11.90
CA GLY A 349 -12.04 -10.13 12.51
C GLY A 349 -12.99 -10.94 13.37
N LEU A 350 -13.56 -10.29 14.37
CA LEU A 350 -14.59 -10.82 15.26
C LEU A 350 -15.77 -9.84 15.31
N CYS A 351 -16.99 -10.39 15.34
CA CYS A 351 -18.19 -9.60 15.66
C CYS A 351 -18.41 -9.62 17.17
N LEU A 352 -18.19 -8.49 17.83
CA LEU A 352 -18.29 -8.35 19.27
C LEU A 352 -19.29 -7.26 19.65
N ARG A 353 -19.97 -7.44 20.78
CA ARG A 353 -20.71 -6.35 21.42
C ARG A 353 -19.71 -5.31 21.96
N SER A 354 -20.07 -4.02 21.94
CA SER A 354 -19.16 -2.90 22.24
C SER A 354 -18.44 -3.00 23.58
N ASP A 355 -19.10 -3.50 24.63
CA ASP A 355 -18.47 -3.74 25.94
C ASP A 355 -17.49 -4.93 25.92
N ILE A 356 -17.83 -5.99 25.20
CA ILE A 356 -16.96 -7.15 25.00
C ILE A 356 -15.72 -6.77 24.17
N HIS A 357 -15.92 -5.91 23.14
CA HIS A 357 -14.83 -5.37 22.35
C HIS A 357 -13.84 -4.58 23.24
N GLN A 358 -14.33 -3.76 24.15
CA GLN A 358 -13.47 -3.03 25.07
C GLN A 358 -12.69 -3.96 26.01
N LEU A 359 -13.30 -5.05 26.50
CA LEU A 359 -12.63 -6.06 27.30
C LEU A 359 -11.56 -6.81 26.51
N PHE A 360 -11.84 -7.12 25.25
CA PHE A 360 -10.89 -7.78 24.35
C PHE A 360 -9.69 -6.88 24.05
N ASP A 361 -9.90 -5.61 23.67
CA ASP A 361 -8.84 -4.65 23.40
C ASP A 361 -7.97 -4.34 24.63
N SER A 362 -8.59 -4.32 25.82
CA SER A 362 -7.89 -4.13 27.09
C SER A 362 -7.24 -5.38 27.64
N ARG A 363 -7.33 -6.52 26.92
CA ARG A 363 -6.77 -7.83 27.30
C ARG A 363 -7.36 -8.42 28.59
N HIS A 364 -8.56 -7.99 28.98
CA HIS A 364 -9.33 -8.59 30.08
C HIS A 364 -10.11 -9.81 29.60
N LEU A 365 -10.23 -9.98 28.30
CA LEU A 365 -10.83 -11.13 27.66
C LEU A 365 -9.90 -11.62 26.56
N ARG A 366 -9.67 -12.92 26.49
CA ARG A 366 -8.88 -13.58 25.45
C ARG A 366 -9.71 -14.67 24.80
N LEU A 367 -9.58 -14.75 23.47
CA LEU A 367 -10.13 -15.84 22.69
C LEU A 367 -9.00 -16.78 22.28
N LEU A 368 -9.09 -18.03 22.64
CA LEU A 368 -8.12 -19.05 22.26
C LEU A 368 -8.43 -19.57 20.83
N PRO A 369 -7.42 -20.14 20.13
CA PRO A 369 -7.65 -20.79 18.83
C PRO A 369 -8.67 -21.94 18.88
N THR A 370 -8.91 -22.50 20.07
CA THR A 370 -9.94 -23.50 20.34
C THR A 370 -11.37 -22.95 20.36
N GLY A 371 -11.53 -21.63 20.36
CA GLY A 371 -12.80 -20.92 20.53
C GLY A 371 -13.19 -20.69 21.99
N GLU A 372 -12.37 -21.12 22.94
CA GLU A 372 -12.58 -20.84 24.37
C GLU A 372 -12.28 -19.38 24.70
N ILE A 373 -13.06 -18.84 25.61
CA ILE A 373 -12.95 -17.48 26.13
C ILE A 373 -12.39 -17.57 27.55
N ILE A 374 -11.30 -16.87 27.82
CA ILE A 374 -10.66 -16.77 29.13
C ILE A 374 -10.42 -15.31 29.53
#